data_1636411eea656dfdb1e5303697800fd8
#
_entry.id   1636411eea656dfdb1e5303697800fd8
#
_cell.length_a   1.000
_cell.length_b   1.000
_cell.length_c   1.000
_cell.angle_alpha   90.00
_cell.angle_beta   90.00
_cell.angle_gamma   90.00
#
_symmetry.space_group_name_H-M   'P 1'
#
loop_
_entity.id
_entity.type
_entity.pdbx_description
1 polymer ?
#
loop_
_entity_poly.entity_id
_entity_poly.type
_entity_poly.pdbx_seq_one_letter_code
_entity_poly.pdbx_strand_id
1 'polypeptide(L)'
;MISHRYAKANNKYMDNYDSSQPSKYITYLDANNLYGWAMSKPLPTGGFKWMTNLNNWKNRPCILEVDLDYPEQLHSMHNDYPLAPENINIQNVNKLIPNLMNKERYILHRDNLLLYQSLGLKIKKIHRGITFRESPWLQKYIDLNTNLRTKAANNFEKDFFKLMNNSVFGKTMENIRNRVDIRLITNEN
;
A
#
# COMPACT_ATOMS: atom_id res chain seq x y z
N MET A 1 -3.85 -3.57 13.72
CA MET A 1 -4.30 -2.20 13.92
C MET A 1 -5.64 -2.22 14.59
N ILE A 2 -5.71 -1.81 15.83
CA ILE A 2 -6.99 -1.54 16.37
C ILE A 2 -6.90 -0.47 17.30
N SER A 3 -6.90 0.61 16.84
CA SER A 3 -7.13 1.64 17.75
C SER A 3 -8.58 1.74 18.07
N HIS A 4 -9.21 2.76 18.13
CA HIS A 4 -10.56 2.87 18.62
C HIS A 4 -11.60 2.44 17.59
N ARG A 5 -12.22 1.28 17.81
CA ARG A 5 -13.32 0.78 16.99
C ARG A 5 -14.51 1.75 16.94
N TYR A 6 -14.64 2.59 17.97
CA TYR A 6 -15.72 3.57 18.12
C TYR A 6 -15.14 4.92 18.51
N ALA A 7 -14.40 5.55 17.58
CA ALA A 7 -14.00 6.92 17.78
C ALA A 7 -15.24 7.83 17.72
N LYS A 8 -15.41 8.68 18.74
CA LYS A 8 -16.45 9.72 18.78
C LYS A 8 -15.82 11.08 18.69
N ALA A 9 -16.33 11.91 17.82
CA ALA A 9 -16.01 13.33 17.84
C ALA A 9 -16.67 14.01 19.05
N ASN A 10 -16.05 15.09 19.53
CA ASN A 10 -16.64 16.00 20.51
C ASN A 10 -16.12 17.39 20.22
N ASN A 11 -16.89 18.23 19.55
CA ASN A 11 -16.46 19.58 19.19
C ASN A 11 -17.66 20.52 19.04
N LYS A 12 -17.39 21.81 19.06
CA LYS A 12 -18.38 22.89 19.06
C LYS A 12 -19.34 22.93 17.86
N TYR A 13 -19.12 22.14 16.84
CA TYR A 13 -19.97 22.06 15.66
C TYR A 13 -20.96 20.90 15.73
N MET A 14 -20.99 20.16 16.84
CA MET A 14 -21.89 19.02 17.03
C MET A 14 -23.04 19.39 17.96
N ASP A 15 -24.24 18.91 17.65
CA ASP A 15 -25.45 19.14 18.45
C ASP A 15 -25.33 18.62 19.89
N ASN A 16 -24.57 17.54 20.08
CA ASN A 16 -24.32 16.89 21.36
C ASN A 16 -22.92 17.21 21.93
N TYR A 17 -22.40 18.40 21.67
CA TYR A 17 -21.12 18.85 22.19
C TYR A 17 -21.11 18.90 23.73
N ASP A 18 -20.14 18.22 24.31
CA ASP A 18 -19.86 18.27 25.76
C ASP A 18 -18.59 19.09 26.00
N SER A 19 -18.76 20.29 26.52
CA SER A 19 -17.65 21.22 26.81
C SER A 19 -16.79 20.79 28.01
N SER A 20 -17.26 19.82 28.82
CA SER A 20 -16.50 19.28 29.95
C SER A 20 -15.44 18.26 29.51
N GLN A 21 -15.54 17.75 28.29
CA GLN A 21 -14.62 16.79 27.71
C GLN A 21 -13.66 17.45 26.71
N PRO A 22 -12.47 16.87 26.49
CA PRO A 22 -11.54 17.37 25.47
C PRO A 22 -12.18 17.44 24.09
N SER A 23 -11.93 18.53 23.36
CA SER A 23 -12.38 18.64 21.97
C SER A 23 -11.68 17.61 21.08
N LYS A 24 -12.47 16.85 20.32
CA LYS A 24 -12.01 15.81 19.39
C LYS A 24 -12.66 15.99 18.03
N TYR A 25 -11.82 15.90 17.00
CA TYR A 25 -12.25 15.97 15.61
C TYR A 25 -11.94 14.61 14.93
N ILE A 26 -12.85 14.13 14.12
CA ILE A 26 -12.60 12.97 13.27
C ILE A 26 -12.30 13.50 11.87
N THR A 27 -11.12 13.14 11.35
CA THR A 27 -10.72 13.47 9.99
C THR A 27 -10.69 12.18 9.16
N TYR A 28 -11.42 12.18 8.05
CA TYR A 28 -11.37 11.12 7.06
C TYR A 28 -10.58 11.59 5.85
N LEU A 29 -9.48 10.91 5.56
CA LEU A 29 -8.60 11.24 4.44
C LEU A 29 -8.48 10.04 3.51
N ASP A 30 -8.55 10.30 2.21
CA ASP A 30 -8.33 9.31 1.17
C ASP A 30 -7.23 9.78 0.21
N ALA A 31 -6.35 8.86 -0.18
CA ALA A 31 -5.29 9.14 -1.13
C ALA A 31 -5.84 9.09 -2.56
N ASN A 32 -6.00 10.23 -3.19
CA ASN A 32 -6.48 10.31 -4.55
C ASN A 32 -5.53 9.63 -5.54
N ASN A 33 -6.07 8.71 -6.35
CA ASN A 33 -5.35 8.02 -7.42
C ASN A 33 -4.07 7.30 -6.97
N LEU A 34 -4.10 6.64 -5.80
CA LEU A 34 -2.92 5.98 -5.22
C LEU A 34 -2.30 4.94 -6.16
N TYR A 35 -3.13 4.11 -6.80
CA TYR A 35 -2.65 3.12 -7.79
C TYR A 35 -2.00 3.79 -9.01
N GLY A 36 -2.62 4.84 -9.55
CA GLY A 36 -2.04 5.62 -10.65
C GLY A 36 -0.70 6.24 -10.26
N TRP A 37 -0.62 6.81 -9.06
CA TRP A 37 0.64 7.34 -8.54
C TRP A 37 1.72 6.26 -8.44
N ALA A 38 1.40 5.08 -7.91
CA ALA A 38 2.35 3.97 -7.80
C ALA A 38 2.81 3.48 -9.19
N MET A 39 1.89 3.35 -10.14
CA MET A 39 2.20 2.93 -11.51
C MET A 39 2.99 3.98 -12.31
N SER A 40 2.96 5.24 -11.92
CA SER A 40 3.78 6.29 -12.56
C SER A 40 5.25 6.29 -12.12
N LYS A 41 5.59 5.54 -11.07
CA LYS A 41 6.96 5.40 -10.59
C LYS A 41 7.78 4.48 -11.50
N PRO A 42 9.13 4.50 -11.38
CA PRO A 42 9.95 3.51 -12.05
C PRO A 42 9.53 2.09 -11.66
N LEU A 43 9.22 1.28 -12.67
CA LEU A 43 8.81 -0.12 -12.54
C LEU A 43 9.81 -1.03 -13.24
N PRO A 44 9.97 -2.28 -12.80
CA PRO A 44 10.87 -3.23 -13.42
C PRO A 44 10.57 -3.43 -14.90
N THR A 45 11.60 -3.37 -15.74
CA THR A 45 11.52 -3.58 -17.20
C THR A 45 12.28 -4.82 -17.69
N GLY A 46 12.96 -5.53 -16.77
CA GLY A 46 13.71 -6.75 -17.07
C GLY A 46 15.15 -6.71 -16.59
N GLY A 47 15.98 -7.64 -17.07
CA GLY A 47 17.37 -7.76 -16.64
C GLY A 47 17.52 -8.27 -15.21
N PHE A 48 16.59 -9.12 -14.75
CA PHE A 48 16.60 -9.69 -13.41
C PHE A 48 17.81 -10.58 -13.20
N LYS A 49 18.57 -10.29 -12.13
CA LYS A 49 19.75 -11.04 -11.74
C LYS A 49 19.88 -11.11 -10.22
N TRP A 50 20.31 -12.24 -9.70
CA TRP A 50 20.69 -12.34 -8.30
C TRP A 50 21.87 -11.41 -8.00
N MET A 51 21.81 -10.74 -6.87
CA MET A 51 22.90 -9.88 -6.41
C MET A 51 24.01 -10.74 -5.80
N THR A 52 25.22 -10.59 -6.33
CA THR A 52 26.43 -11.22 -5.78
C THR A 52 27.05 -10.39 -4.64
N ASN A 53 26.86 -9.08 -4.66
CA ASN A 53 27.31 -8.17 -3.61
C ASN A 53 26.08 -7.43 -3.04
N LEU A 54 25.71 -7.80 -1.82
CA LEU A 54 24.55 -7.21 -1.12
C LEU A 54 24.87 -5.84 -0.49
N ASN A 55 26.13 -5.47 -0.29
CA ASN A 55 26.48 -4.18 0.33
C ASN A 55 26.11 -2.98 -0.54
N ASN A 56 25.97 -3.17 -1.86
CA ASN A 56 25.65 -2.10 -2.81
C ASN A 56 24.15 -1.97 -3.12
N TRP A 57 23.28 -2.48 -2.26
CA TRP A 57 21.85 -2.49 -2.49
C TRP A 57 21.22 -1.10 -2.60
N LYS A 58 21.74 -0.10 -1.87
CA LYS A 58 21.20 1.26 -1.86
C LYS A 58 21.28 1.95 -3.23
N ASN A 59 22.27 1.59 -4.05
CA ASN A 59 22.64 2.29 -5.29
C ASN A 59 22.03 1.65 -6.55
N ARG A 60 21.16 0.67 -6.42
CA ARG A 60 20.55 0.02 -7.59
C ARG A 60 19.13 -0.49 -7.30
N PRO A 61 18.26 -0.52 -8.31
CA PRO A 61 16.93 -1.10 -8.18
C PRO A 61 17.02 -2.56 -7.78
N CYS A 62 16.36 -2.92 -6.68
CA CYS A 62 16.35 -4.30 -6.20
C CYS A 62 15.17 -4.59 -5.27
N ILE A 63 14.85 -5.86 -5.18
CA ILE A 63 14.01 -6.45 -4.14
C ILE A 63 14.93 -7.26 -3.24
N LEU A 64 14.77 -7.12 -1.94
CA LEU A 64 15.63 -7.72 -0.93
C LEU A 64 14.81 -8.61 0.02
N GLU A 65 15.42 -9.68 0.46
CA GLU A 65 14.97 -10.51 1.59
C GLU A 65 15.81 -10.14 2.80
N VAL A 66 15.15 -9.59 3.84
CA VAL A 66 15.83 -8.99 5.00
C VAL A 66 15.21 -9.41 6.33
N ASP A 67 16.02 -9.40 7.38
CA ASP A 67 15.54 -9.39 8.76
C ASP A 67 15.56 -7.94 9.26
N LEU A 68 14.45 -7.50 9.87
CA LEU A 68 14.29 -6.16 10.41
C LEU A 68 14.04 -6.23 11.92
N ASP A 69 14.81 -5.45 12.68
CA ASP A 69 14.51 -5.19 14.07
C ASP A 69 13.51 -4.02 14.17
N TYR A 70 12.48 -4.21 14.96
CA TYR A 70 11.49 -3.18 15.28
C TYR A 70 11.70 -2.69 16.72
N PRO A 71 12.47 -1.61 16.95
CA PRO A 71 12.79 -1.14 18.28
C PRO A 71 11.56 -0.78 19.11
N GLU A 72 11.50 -1.22 20.37
CA GLU A 72 10.37 -0.96 21.29
C GLU A 72 10.05 0.53 21.46
N GLN A 73 11.06 1.39 21.40
CA GLN A 73 10.90 2.84 21.49
C GLN A 73 10.05 3.43 20.35
N LEU A 74 9.88 2.73 19.24
CA LEU A 74 9.03 3.13 18.13
C LEU A 74 7.58 2.65 18.28
N HIS A 75 7.30 1.70 19.17
CA HIS A 75 6.00 1.05 19.26
C HIS A 75 4.87 2.04 19.55
N SER A 76 5.09 3.00 20.46
CA SER A 76 4.07 4.01 20.77
C SER A 76 3.80 4.94 19.58
N MET A 77 4.85 5.33 18.85
CA MET A 77 4.73 6.24 17.71
C MET A 77 4.11 5.54 16.48
N HIS A 78 4.40 4.24 16.29
CA HIS A 78 3.93 3.46 15.14
C HIS A 78 2.66 2.66 15.43
N ASN A 79 2.07 2.79 16.61
CA ASN A 79 0.90 2.00 17.01
C ASN A 79 -0.28 2.10 16.04
N ASP A 80 -0.53 3.27 15.48
CA ASP A 80 -1.63 3.49 14.53
C ASP A 80 -1.29 3.01 13.11
N TYR A 81 -0.02 2.97 12.75
CA TYR A 81 0.50 2.54 11.45
C TYR A 81 1.76 1.69 11.58
N PRO A 82 1.65 0.45 12.10
CA PRO A 82 2.79 -0.45 12.14
C PRO A 82 3.36 -0.71 10.74
N LEU A 83 4.67 -0.62 10.61
CA LEU A 83 5.39 -0.85 9.37
C LEU A 83 5.54 -2.34 9.06
N ALA A 84 5.79 -2.67 7.80
CA ALA A 84 6.04 -4.03 7.33
C ALA A 84 4.96 -5.04 7.76
N PRO A 85 3.71 -4.89 7.28
CA PRO A 85 2.64 -5.84 7.58
C PRO A 85 2.96 -7.22 7.02
N GLU A 86 2.58 -8.27 7.75
CA GLU A 86 2.87 -9.66 7.40
C GLU A 86 1.61 -10.43 7.04
N ASN A 87 1.73 -11.31 6.06
CA ASN A 87 0.66 -12.25 5.73
C ASN A 87 0.73 -13.46 6.68
N ILE A 88 -0.18 -13.51 7.64
CA ILE A 88 -0.19 -14.53 8.68
C ILE A 88 -1.43 -15.41 8.49
N ASN A 89 -1.22 -16.72 8.59
CA ASN A 89 -2.32 -17.70 8.59
C ASN A 89 -2.93 -17.77 9.98
N ILE A 90 -4.22 -17.40 10.08
CA ILE A 90 -5.00 -17.53 11.31
C ILE A 90 -6.20 -18.40 11.01
N GLN A 91 -6.30 -19.55 11.67
CA GLN A 91 -7.40 -20.50 11.49
C GLN A 91 -7.67 -20.84 10.01
N ASN A 92 -6.61 -21.17 9.27
CA ASN A 92 -6.63 -21.48 7.85
C ASN A 92 -7.03 -20.32 6.90
N VAL A 93 -7.07 -19.09 7.41
CA VAL A 93 -7.28 -17.89 6.59
C VAL A 93 -6.04 -17.02 6.61
N ASN A 94 -5.50 -16.72 5.43
CA ASN A 94 -4.39 -15.80 5.30
C ASN A 94 -4.89 -14.35 5.45
N LYS A 95 -4.31 -13.63 6.40
CA LYS A 95 -4.64 -12.22 6.65
C LYS A 95 -3.38 -11.37 6.65
N LEU A 96 -3.45 -10.21 6.03
CA LEU A 96 -2.41 -9.20 6.13
C LEU A 96 -2.56 -8.46 7.46
N ILE A 97 -1.60 -8.64 8.36
CA ILE A 97 -1.66 -8.11 9.72
C ILE A 97 -0.52 -7.14 9.95
N PRO A 98 -0.80 -5.86 10.25
CA PRO A 98 0.20 -4.94 10.76
C PRO A 98 0.50 -5.29 12.23
N ASN A 99 1.78 -5.39 12.57
CA ASN A 99 2.25 -5.66 13.92
C ASN A 99 3.60 -4.97 14.17
N LEU A 100 3.97 -4.82 15.44
CA LEU A 100 5.20 -4.16 15.88
C LEU A 100 6.33 -5.15 16.21
N MET A 101 6.22 -6.39 15.76
CA MET A 101 7.25 -7.42 15.98
C MET A 101 8.40 -7.28 15.00
N ASN A 102 9.55 -7.83 15.35
CA ASN A 102 10.67 -8.02 14.43
C ASN A 102 10.24 -8.83 13.22
N LYS A 103 10.83 -8.56 12.07
CA LYS A 103 10.51 -9.23 10.80
C LYS A 103 11.65 -10.17 10.41
N GLU A 104 11.30 -11.40 10.05
CA GLU A 104 12.24 -12.39 9.55
C GLU A 104 11.96 -12.66 8.08
N ARG A 105 13.03 -12.68 7.27
CA ARG A 105 12.98 -12.95 5.81
C ARG A 105 11.92 -12.13 5.07
N TYR A 106 11.72 -10.89 5.51
CA TYR A 106 10.74 -9.97 4.91
C TYR A 106 11.22 -9.53 3.52
N ILE A 107 10.34 -9.64 2.53
CA ILE A 107 10.66 -9.32 1.14
C ILE A 107 10.05 -7.96 0.80
N LEU A 108 10.90 -7.02 0.35
CA LEU A 108 10.46 -5.69 -0.02
C LEU A 108 11.36 -5.02 -1.06
N HIS A 109 10.79 -4.01 -1.73
CA HIS A 109 11.56 -3.16 -2.64
C HIS A 109 12.52 -2.26 -1.86
N ARG A 110 13.68 -1.95 -2.49
CA ARG A 110 14.70 -1.05 -1.94
C ARG A 110 14.12 0.24 -1.35
N ASP A 111 13.22 0.91 -2.07
CA ASP A 111 12.69 2.21 -1.65
C ASP A 111 11.84 2.11 -0.38
N ASN A 112 11.09 1.02 -0.22
CA ASN A 112 10.37 0.75 1.02
C ASN A 112 11.34 0.45 2.18
N LEU A 113 12.46 -0.23 1.91
CA LEU A 113 13.48 -0.47 2.93
C LEU A 113 14.16 0.83 3.38
N LEU A 114 14.44 1.74 2.44
CA LEU A 114 14.97 3.07 2.75
C LEU A 114 13.97 3.88 3.58
N LEU A 115 12.69 3.83 3.23
CA LEU A 115 11.62 4.46 4.01
C LEU A 115 11.55 3.88 5.43
N TYR A 116 11.54 2.56 5.57
CA TYR A 116 11.48 1.92 6.89
C TYR A 116 12.69 2.27 7.76
N GLN A 117 13.88 2.35 7.16
CA GLN A 117 15.08 2.83 7.87
C GLN A 117 14.94 4.30 8.31
N SER A 118 14.40 5.17 7.45
CA SER A 118 14.17 6.58 7.82
C SER A 118 13.15 6.76 8.93
N LEU A 119 12.24 5.80 9.08
CA LEU A 119 11.25 5.73 10.16
C LEU A 119 11.75 4.97 11.39
N GLY A 120 13.00 4.52 11.42
CA GLY A 120 13.68 4.00 12.59
C GLY A 120 13.83 2.48 12.67
N LEU A 121 13.30 1.68 11.73
CA LEU A 121 13.57 0.25 11.68
C LEU A 121 15.05 -0.01 11.37
N LYS A 122 15.60 -1.07 11.95
CA LYS A 122 17.00 -1.44 11.73
C LYS A 122 17.10 -2.71 10.90
N ILE A 123 18.00 -2.71 9.92
CA ILE A 123 18.31 -3.93 9.17
C ILE A 123 19.24 -4.78 10.04
N LYS A 124 18.77 -5.97 10.41
CA LYS A 124 19.57 -6.96 11.14
C LYS A 124 20.41 -7.79 10.17
N LYS A 125 19.80 -8.21 9.07
CA LYS A 125 20.47 -9.04 8.06
C LYS A 125 19.84 -8.87 6.69
N ILE A 126 20.65 -8.91 5.64
CA ILE A 126 20.20 -9.07 4.26
C ILE A 126 20.59 -10.47 3.81
N HIS A 127 19.61 -11.29 3.43
CA HIS A 127 19.84 -12.67 3.03
C HIS A 127 20.20 -12.79 1.56
N ARG A 128 19.41 -12.17 0.70
CA ARG A 128 19.59 -12.16 -0.75
C ARG A 128 18.83 -11.00 -1.40
N GLY A 129 19.13 -10.74 -2.66
CA GLY A 129 18.44 -9.72 -3.42
C GLY A 129 18.44 -10.01 -4.91
N ILE A 130 17.43 -9.51 -5.59
CA ILE A 130 17.33 -9.51 -7.05
C ILE A 130 17.42 -8.07 -7.51
N THR A 131 18.33 -7.76 -8.40
CA THR A 131 18.42 -6.46 -9.10
C THR A 131 17.81 -6.57 -10.49
N PHE A 132 17.36 -5.43 -11.02
CA PHE A 132 16.70 -5.33 -12.32
C PHE A 132 16.93 -3.94 -12.92
N ARG A 133 16.51 -3.76 -14.15
CA ARG A 133 16.36 -2.42 -14.77
C ARG A 133 14.95 -1.92 -14.51
N GLU A 134 14.81 -0.61 -14.30
CA GLU A 134 13.51 0.04 -14.10
C GLU A 134 13.40 1.30 -14.95
N SER A 135 12.17 1.67 -15.30
CA SER A 135 11.84 2.94 -15.93
C SER A 135 10.38 3.30 -15.66
N PRO A 136 9.99 4.59 -15.72
CA PRO A 136 8.60 5.02 -15.51
C PRO A 136 7.77 4.83 -16.80
N TRP A 137 7.74 3.63 -17.35
CA TRP A 137 7.15 3.33 -18.67
C TRP A 137 5.62 3.51 -18.73
N LEU A 138 4.91 3.40 -17.60
CA LEU A 138 3.47 3.66 -17.51
C LEU A 138 3.13 5.14 -17.26
N GLN A 139 4.08 5.97 -16.87
CA GLN A 139 3.83 7.35 -16.47
C GLN A 139 3.05 8.13 -17.52
N LYS A 140 3.47 8.07 -18.79
CA LYS A 140 2.80 8.81 -19.89
C LYS A 140 1.32 8.44 -20.04
N TYR A 141 0.99 7.16 -19.87
CA TYR A 141 -0.39 6.67 -19.93
C TYR A 141 -1.21 7.19 -18.74
N ILE A 142 -0.65 7.10 -17.53
CA ILE A 142 -1.32 7.55 -16.31
C ILE A 142 -1.55 9.07 -16.35
N ASP A 143 -0.55 9.84 -16.78
CA ASP A 143 -0.63 11.29 -16.89
C ASP A 143 -1.67 11.73 -17.92
N LEU A 144 -1.75 11.04 -19.08
CA LEU A 144 -2.75 11.30 -20.10
C LEU A 144 -4.17 11.14 -19.54
N ASN A 145 -4.48 9.99 -18.94
CA ASN A 145 -5.80 9.73 -18.38
C ASN A 145 -6.14 10.66 -17.20
N THR A 146 -5.15 11.01 -16.38
CA THR A 146 -5.32 11.96 -15.28
C THR A 146 -5.67 13.36 -15.82
N ASN A 147 -4.98 13.82 -16.86
CA ASN A 147 -5.25 15.11 -17.51
C ASN A 147 -6.64 15.13 -18.19
N LEU A 148 -7.00 14.04 -18.88
CA LEU A 148 -8.32 13.93 -19.51
C LEU A 148 -9.43 13.91 -18.45
N ARG A 149 -9.23 13.22 -17.33
CA ARG A 149 -10.17 13.23 -16.20
C ARG A 149 -10.35 14.62 -15.60
N THR A 150 -9.28 15.40 -15.48
CA THR A 150 -9.36 16.78 -14.96
C THR A 150 -10.15 17.69 -15.89
N LYS A 151 -10.10 17.46 -17.21
CA LYS A 151 -10.78 18.22 -18.24
C LYS A 151 -12.19 17.67 -18.59
N ALA A 152 -12.60 16.58 -17.98
CA ALA A 152 -13.85 15.90 -18.29
C ALA A 152 -15.06 16.80 -18.05
N ALA A 153 -15.95 16.84 -19.02
CA ALA A 153 -17.14 17.69 -19.00
C ALA A 153 -18.28 17.15 -18.13
N ASN A 154 -18.29 15.84 -17.88
CA ASN A 154 -19.36 15.16 -17.14
C ASN A 154 -18.80 14.02 -16.26
N ASN A 155 -19.66 13.47 -15.41
CA ASN A 155 -19.28 12.41 -14.48
C ASN A 155 -18.93 11.09 -15.18
N PHE A 156 -19.59 10.77 -16.30
CA PHE A 156 -19.28 9.57 -17.07
C PHE A 156 -17.83 9.58 -17.56
N GLU A 157 -17.38 10.68 -18.15
CA GLU A 157 -16.00 10.84 -18.60
C GLU A 157 -15.00 10.75 -17.43
N LYS A 158 -15.33 11.38 -16.28
CA LYS A 158 -14.48 11.28 -15.08
C LYS A 158 -14.32 9.85 -14.61
N ASP A 159 -15.40 9.08 -14.59
CA ASP A 159 -15.39 7.68 -14.17
C ASP A 159 -14.71 6.79 -15.21
N PHE A 160 -14.90 7.08 -16.50
CA PHE A 160 -14.21 6.39 -17.59
C PHE A 160 -12.69 6.52 -17.47
N PHE A 161 -12.14 7.73 -17.34
CA PHE A 161 -10.69 7.91 -17.22
C PHE A 161 -10.12 7.37 -15.89
N LYS A 162 -10.93 7.37 -14.83
CA LYS A 162 -10.59 6.68 -13.57
C LYS A 162 -10.50 5.16 -13.80
N LEU A 163 -11.45 4.59 -14.52
CA LEU A 163 -11.45 3.16 -14.87
C LEU A 163 -10.24 2.80 -15.74
N MET A 164 -9.90 3.63 -16.73
CA MET A 164 -8.74 3.41 -17.59
C MET A 164 -7.43 3.29 -16.78
N ASN A 165 -7.21 4.15 -15.80
CA ASN A 165 -6.05 4.05 -14.92
C ASN A 165 -6.09 2.80 -14.04
N ASN A 166 -7.23 2.54 -13.38
CA ASN A 166 -7.33 1.46 -12.40
C ASN A 166 -7.31 0.06 -13.06
N SER A 167 -7.84 -0.05 -14.28
CA SER A 167 -7.91 -1.33 -15.01
C SER A 167 -6.56 -1.93 -15.32
N VAL A 168 -5.52 -1.11 -15.46
CA VAL A 168 -4.15 -1.58 -15.71
C VAL A 168 -3.68 -2.49 -14.57
N PHE A 169 -3.87 -2.08 -13.33
CA PHE A 169 -3.54 -2.92 -12.18
C PHE A 169 -4.63 -3.96 -11.89
N GLY A 170 -5.91 -3.56 -11.94
CA GLY A 170 -7.03 -4.42 -11.60
C GLY A 170 -7.31 -5.49 -12.66
N LYS A 171 -7.98 -5.07 -13.74
CA LYS A 171 -8.55 -6.00 -14.73
C LYS A 171 -7.51 -6.76 -15.55
N THR A 172 -6.42 -6.11 -15.96
CA THR A 172 -5.38 -6.76 -16.76
C THR A 172 -4.54 -7.76 -15.97
N MET A 173 -4.51 -7.63 -14.63
CA MET A 173 -3.78 -8.52 -13.72
C MET A 173 -4.67 -9.62 -13.12
N GLU A 174 -5.96 -9.64 -13.48
CA GLU A 174 -6.90 -10.64 -12.98
C GLU A 174 -6.53 -12.06 -13.45
N ASN A 175 -6.47 -12.99 -12.51
CA ASN A 175 -6.35 -14.40 -12.85
C ASN A 175 -7.72 -14.96 -13.23
N ILE A 176 -8.04 -14.99 -14.53
CA ILE A 176 -9.34 -15.43 -15.07
C ILE A 176 -9.67 -16.88 -14.70
N ARG A 177 -8.66 -17.74 -14.46
CA ARG A 177 -8.87 -19.14 -14.06
C ARG A 177 -9.46 -19.29 -12.67
N ASN A 178 -9.24 -18.31 -11.80
CA ASN A 178 -9.76 -18.29 -10.44
C ASN A 178 -11.03 -17.43 -10.31
N ARG A 179 -11.56 -16.94 -11.44
CA ARG A 179 -12.76 -16.12 -11.43
C ARG A 179 -13.97 -16.97 -11.08
N VAL A 180 -14.73 -16.50 -10.08
CA VAL A 180 -16.02 -17.08 -9.70
C VAL A 180 -17.11 -16.08 -10.06
N ASP A 181 -18.13 -16.51 -10.80
CA ASP A 181 -19.34 -15.74 -11.09
C ASP A 181 -20.46 -16.29 -10.18
N ILE A 182 -20.84 -15.52 -9.18
CA ILE A 182 -21.90 -15.87 -8.23
C ILE A 182 -23.10 -14.99 -8.52
N ARG A 183 -24.25 -15.63 -8.82
CA ARG A 183 -25.51 -14.92 -9.00
C ARG A 183 -26.50 -15.36 -7.94
N LEU A 184 -27.08 -14.39 -7.26
CA LEU A 184 -28.19 -14.65 -6.34
C LEU A 184 -29.46 -14.83 -7.16
N ILE A 185 -30.05 -16.02 -7.13
CA ILE A 185 -31.35 -16.32 -7.77
C ILE A 185 -32.40 -16.17 -6.70
N THR A 186 -33.32 -15.24 -6.87
CA THR A 186 -34.42 -14.96 -5.94
C THR A 186 -35.76 -15.60 -6.35
N ASN A 187 -35.87 -16.04 -7.60
CA ASN A 187 -37.05 -16.71 -8.14
C ASN A 187 -36.65 -17.95 -8.96
N GLU A 188 -37.43 -19.02 -8.87
CA GLU A 188 -37.25 -20.31 -9.56
C GLU A 188 -37.77 -20.31 -11.00
N ASN A 189 -37.97 -19.16 -11.65
CA ASN A 189 -38.48 -19.09 -13.03
C ASN A 189 -37.34 -18.83 -14.03
#